data_2cc5d5b876df692450f6192699d0f85d
#
_entry.id   2cc5d5b876df692450f6192699d0f85d
#
_cell.length_a   1.000
_cell.length_b   1.000
_cell.length_c   1.000
_cell.angle_alpha   90.00
_cell.angle_beta   90.00
_cell.angle_gamma   90.00
#
_symmetry.space_group_name_H-M   'P 1'
#
loop_
_entity.id
_entity.type
_entity.pdbx_description
1 polymer ?
#
loop_
_entity_poly.entity_id
_entity_poly.type
_entity_poly.pdbx_seq_one_letter_code
_entity_poly.pdbx_strand_id
1 'polypeptide(L)'
;MAEKAGWKGRFYEDFEVGDVYRHPLGRTVTQTHNIWFTLLTQNTAPIHFDAHYAAQTEFKKPLVDSTFTVALVTGQSVTDVSQNVFANLGWDEVRLPAPVFEGDTIYSQSEVLEKRESRSRANVGIVTVKTTGFNQDGEIVITFKRTVMVYKRGQAPVIPQPTMK
;
A
#
# COMPACT_ATOMS: atom_id res chain seq x y z
N MET A 1 13.26 32.58 12.13
CA MET A 1 12.69 31.24 12.41
C MET A 1 13.49 30.22 11.61
N ALA A 2 13.89 29.08 12.20
CA ALA A 2 14.57 28.02 11.44
C ALA A 2 13.55 27.15 10.75
N GLU A 3 13.62 27.03 9.44
CA GLU A 3 12.80 26.10 8.66
C GLU A 3 13.19 24.66 8.99
N LYS A 4 12.20 23.80 9.23
CA LYS A 4 12.41 22.38 9.50
C LYS A 4 12.02 21.57 8.27
N ALA A 5 12.94 20.74 7.80
CA ALA A 5 12.64 19.83 6.69
C ALA A 5 11.62 18.76 7.14
N GLY A 6 10.59 18.55 6.31
CA GLY A 6 9.64 17.45 6.48
C GLY A 6 10.24 16.10 6.09
N TRP A 7 9.50 15.02 6.37
CA TRP A 7 9.86 13.68 5.90
C TRP A 7 9.83 13.62 4.36
N LYS A 8 10.92 13.14 3.77
CA LYS A 8 11.09 13.06 2.30
C LYS A 8 10.99 11.65 1.74
N GLY A 9 10.68 10.67 2.58
CA GLY A 9 10.73 9.25 2.20
C GLY A 9 12.14 8.66 2.22
N ARG A 10 12.22 7.35 2.01
CA ARG A 10 13.48 6.61 1.91
C ARG A 10 14.00 6.61 0.49
N PHE A 11 15.32 6.69 0.36
CA PHE A 11 16.05 6.44 -0.88
C PHE A 11 16.59 5.01 -0.87
N TYR A 12 17.08 4.54 -1.99
CA TYR A 12 17.61 3.17 -2.12
C TYR A 12 18.62 2.80 -1.03
N GLU A 13 19.50 3.72 -0.65
CA GLU A 13 20.53 3.49 0.36
C GLU A 13 19.97 3.22 1.77
N ASP A 14 18.77 3.73 2.05
CA ASP A 14 18.14 3.67 3.38
C ASP A 14 17.47 2.31 3.69
N PHE A 15 17.44 1.40 2.73
CA PHE A 15 16.88 0.06 2.92
C PHE A 15 17.97 -0.93 3.29
N GLU A 16 17.69 -1.80 4.26
CA GLU A 16 18.49 -2.97 4.58
C GLU A 16 17.61 -4.23 4.58
N VAL A 17 18.17 -5.36 4.11
CA VAL A 17 17.44 -6.64 4.11
C VAL A 17 17.16 -7.06 5.55
N GLY A 18 15.91 -7.39 5.84
CA GLY A 18 15.43 -7.71 7.19
C GLY A 18 14.81 -6.53 7.94
N ASP A 19 14.91 -5.29 7.43
CA ASP A 19 14.19 -4.16 8.02
C ASP A 19 12.67 -4.37 7.97
N VAL A 20 12.00 -4.00 9.06
CA VAL A 20 10.54 -4.00 9.16
C VAL A 20 10.04 -2.59 9.41
N TYR A 21 9.25 -2.07 8.47
CA TYR A 21 8.60 -0.77 8.58
C TYR A 21 7.14 -0.94 8.97
N ARG A 22 6.76 -0.48 10.17
CA ARG A 22 5.36 -0.37 10.59
C ARG A 22 4.81 0.94 10.08
N HIS A 23 3.81 0.86 9.20
CA HIS A 23 3.21 2.06 8.61
C HIS A 23 2.35 2.79 9.65
N PRO A 24 2.50 4.12 9.78
CA PRO A 24 2.02 4.82 10.98
C PRO A 24 0.50 4.98 11.07
N LEU A 25 -0.22 4.85 9.94
CA LEU A 25 -1.65 5.19 9.89
C LEU A 25 -2.51 3.98 9.55
N GLY A 26 -3.42 3.63 10.46
CA GLY A 26 -4.55 2.75 10.16
C GLY A 26 -5.65 3.49 9.36
N ARG A 27 -6.47 2.73 8.64
CA ARG A 27 -7.61 3.27 7.90
C ARG A 27 -8.86 2.43 8.14
N THR A 28 -9.90 3.04 8.73
CA THR A 28 -11.21 2.42 8.81
C THR A 28 -11.88 2.43 7.44
N VAL A 29 -12.30 1.25 6.99
CA VAL A 29 -13.03 1.08 5.74
C VAL A 29 -14.50 1.42 5.94
N THR A 30 -15.06 2.22 5.04
CA THR A 30 -16.47 2.58 5.02
C THR A 30 -17.15 2.00 3.79
N GLN A 31 -18.48 1.88 3.82
CA GLN A 31 -19.28 1.47 2.66
C GLN A 31 -19.02 2.38 1.44
N THR A 32 -18.86 3.68 1.67
CA THR A 32 -18.54 4.64 0.61
C THR A 32 -17.25 4.27 -0.14
N HIS A 33 -16.20 3.90 0.59
CA HIS A 33 -14.93 3.48 -0.03
C HIS A 33 -15.14 2.27 -0.94
N ASN A 34 -15.88 1.27 -0.47
CA ASN A 34 -16.14 0.04 -1.21
C ASN A 34 -16.95 0.31 -2.49
N ILE A 35 -18.08 1.02 -2.36
CA ILE A 35 -18.96 1.34 -3.49
C ILE A 35 -18.22 2.20 -4.54
N TRP A 36 -17.53 3.25 -4.12
CA TRP A 36 -16.80 4.10 -5.06
C TRP A 36 -15.69 3.34 -5.79
N PHE A 37 -15.01 2.44 -5.10
CA PHE A 37 -13.96 1.66 -5.73
C PHE A 37 -14.50 0.70 -6.77
N THR A 38 -15.63 0.03 -6.50
CA THR A 38 -16.28 -0.83 -7.50
C THR A 38 -16.73 -0.05 -8.74
N LEU A 39 -17.24 1.17 -8.56
CA LEU A 39 -17.61 2.05 -9.67
C LEU A 39 -16.39 2.47 -10.51
N LEU A 40 -15.29 2.85 -9.86
CA LEU A 40 -14.06 3.26 -10.54
C LEU A 40 -13.39 2.11 -11.31
N THR A 41 -13.55 0.88 -10.84
CA THR A 41 -12.92 -0.32 -11.43
C THR A 41 -13.86 -1.12 -12.31
N GLN A 42 -15.11 -0.68 -12.50
CA GLN A 42 -16.16 -1.40 -13.22
C GLN A 42 -16.44 -2.82 -12.65
N ASN A 43 -16.22 -3.01 -11.34
CA ASN A 43 -16.53 -4.26 -10.67
C ASN A 43 -18.06 -4.36 -10.46
N THR A 44 -18.69 -5.30 -11.15
CA THR A 44 -20.15 -5.50 -11.13
C THR A 44 -20.60 -6.61 -10.18
N ALA A 45 -19.70 -7.18 -9.36
CA ALA A 45 -20.05 -8.25 -8.43
C ALA A 45 -20.95 -7.70 -7.29
N PRO A 46 -22.21 -8.12 -7.19
CA PRO A 46 -23.19 -7.51 -6.27
C PRO A 46 -22.83 -7.69 -4.79
N ILE A 47 -21.98 -8.66 -4.47
CA ILE A 47 -21.54 -8.92 -3.09
C ILE A 47 -20.85 -7.69 -2.43
N HIS A 48 -20.34 -6.76 -3.22
CA HIS A 48 -19.64 -5.58 -2.70
C HIS A 48 -20.53 -4.37 -2.42
N PHE A 49 -21.74 -4.31 -3.03
CA PHE A 49 -22.56 -3.10 -2.95
C PHE A 49 -24.07 -3.36 -2.80
N ASP A 50 -24.56 -4.59 -3.04
CA ASP A 50 -25.94 -4.97 -2.85
C ASP A 50 -26.10 -5.71 -1.52
N ALA A 51 -26.58 -4.99 -0.50
CA ALA A 51 -26.75 -5.55 0.85
C ALA A 51 -27.81 -6.66 0.89
N HIS A 52 -28.84 -6.58 0.03
CA HIS A 52 -29.87 -7.62 -0.04
C HIS A 52 -29.30 -8.92 -0.63
N TYR A 53 -28.50 -8.82 -1.67
CA TYR A 53 -27.76 -9.95 -2.22
C TYR A 53 -26.77 -10.53 -1.20
N ALA A 54 -25.94 -9.67 -0.60
CA ALA A 54 -24.90 -10.07 0.35
C ALA A 54 -25.47 -10.79 1.58
N ALA A 55 -26.65 -10.40 2.06
CA ALA A 55 -27.35 -11.06 3.16
C ALA A 55 -27.70 -12.54 2.89
N GLN A 56 -27.77 -12.95 1.63
CA GLN A 56 -28.03 -14.34 1.21
C GLN A 56 -26.76 -15.18 1.14
N THR A 57 -25.58 -14.56 1.14
CA THR A 57 -24.27 -15.24 1.10
C THR A 57 -23.85 -15.71 2.50
N GLU A 58 -22.80 -16.52 2.57
CA GLU A 58 -22.19 -16.93 3.85
C GLU A 58 -21.67 -15.75 4.68
N PHE A 59 -21.31 -14.64 4.05
CA PHE A 59 -20.79 -13.43 4.71
C PHE A 59 -21.89 -12.59 5.38
N LYS A 60 -23.16 -12.71 4.97
CA LYS A 60 -24.34 -12.01 5.52
C LYS A 60 -24.32 -10.48 5.42
N LYS A 61 -23.30 -9.89 4.86
CA LYS A 61 -23.11 -8.43 4.67
C LYS A 61 -22.16 -8.16 3.50
N PRO A 62 -22.17 -6.94 2.93
CA PRO A 62 -21.28 -6.61 1.83
C PRO A 62 -19.80 -6.83 2.20
N LEU A 63 -19.11 -7.55 1.31
CA LEU A 63 -17.69 -7.81 1.39
C LEU A 63 -16.92 -6.64 0.75
N VAL A 64 -15.82 -6.22 1.34
CA VAL A 64 -14.94 -5.22 0.73
C VAL A 64 -14.24 -5.82 -0.50
N ASP A 65 -14.17 -5.04 -1.58
CA ASP A 65 -13.47 -5.44 -2.81
C ASP A 65 -12.01 -5.79 -2.50
N SER A 66 -11.59 -6.97 -2.95
CA SER A 66 -10.24 -7.48 -2.72
C SER A 66 -9.16 -6.57 -3.29
N THR A 67 -9.43 -5.96 -4.46
CA THR A 67 -8.50 -5.05 -5.11
C THR A 67 -8.43 -3.69 -4.41
N PHE A 68 -9.51 -3.26 -3.75
CA PHE A 68 -9.46 -2.12 -2.82
C PHE A 68 -8.51 -2.42 -1.65
N THR A 69 -8.57 -3.61 -1.06
CA THR A 69 -7.68 -4.00 0.04
C THR A 69 -6.21 -3.97 -0.40
N VAL A 70 -5.88 -4.48 -1.61
CA VAL A 70 -4.54 -4.37 -2.20
C VAL A 70 -4.13 -2.90 -2.36
N ALA A 71 -5.01 -2.07 -2.92
CA ALA A 71 -4.74 -0.65 -3.17
C ALA A 71 -4.52 0.12 -1.85
N LEU A 72 -5.37 -0.12 -0.84
CA LEU A 72 -5.27 0.51 0.47
C LEU A 72 -3.93 0.20 1.16
N VAL A 73 -3.59 -1.08 1.27
CA VAL A 73 -2.37 -1.54 1.95
C VAL A 73 -1.12 -1.12 1.17
N THR A 74 -1.19 -1.10 -0.16
CA THR A 74 -0.12 -0.50 -1.00
C THR A 74 0.01 1.00 -0.68
N GLY A 75 -1.09 1.73 -0.60
CA GLY A 75 -1.10 3.15 -0.27
C GLY A 75 -0.50 3.46 1.11
N GLN A 76 -0.81 2.66 2.13
CA GLN A 76 -0.23 2.78 3.46
C GLN A 76 1.30 2.63 3.45
N SER A 77 1.84 1.78 2.57
CA SER A 77 3.26 1.54 2.46
C SER A 77 4.05 2.67 1.76
N VAL A 78 3.38 3.61 1.10
CA VAL A 78 4.04 4.64 0.27
C VAL A 78 5.06 5.43 1.05
N THR A 79 4.68 5.96 2.20
CA THR A 79 5.55 6.82 3.02
C THR A 79 6.90 6.17 3.35
N ASP A 80 6.89 4.86 3.62
CA ASP A 80 8.07 4.14 4.07
C ASP A 80 8.81 3.42 2.94
N VAL A 81 8.09 2.93 1.92
CA VAL A 81 8.65 2.04 0.89
C VAL A 81 8.80 2.74 -0.45
N SER A 82 7.84 3.55 -0.86
CA SER A 82 7.77 3.99 -2.25
C SER A 82 7.54 5.49 -2.45
N GLN A 83 7.81 6.34 -1.45
CA GLN A 83 7.72 7.79 -1.60
C GLN A 83 8.66 8.32 -2.70
N ASN A 84 9.88 7.77 -2.79
CA ASN A 84 10.86 8.10 -3.82
C ASN A 84 10.96 6.99 -4.89
N VAL A 85 9.83 6.41 -5.28
CA VAL A 85 9.80 5.38 -6.30
C VAL A 85 10.00 5.97 -7.70
N PHE A 86 10.82 5.28 -8.50
CA PHE A 86 10.88 5.50 -9.95
C PHE A 86 9.78 4.74 -10.67
N ALA A 87 9.60 3.45 -10.31
CA ALA A 87 8.57 2.59 -10.89
C ALA A 87 8.20 1.45 -9.95
N ASN A 88 6.95 1.03 -10.01
CA ASN A 88 6.49 -0.22 -9.44
C ASN A 88 6.67 -1.31 -10.51
N LEU A 89 7.37 -2.40 -10.18
CA LEU A 89 7.65 -3.48 -11.13
C LEU A 89 6.61 -4.60 -11.07
N GLY A 90 5.96 -4.77 -9.93
CA GLY A 90 4.92 -5.79 -9.81
C GLY A 90 4.55 -6.13 -8.38
N TRP A 91 3.49 -6.93 -8.29
CA TRP A 91 3.03 -7.61 -7.08
C TRP A 91 3.03 -9.11 -7.35
N ASP A 92 3.57 -9.87 -6.41
CA ASP A 92 3.64 -11.32 -6.47
C ASP A 92 3.05 -11.90 -5.17
N GLU A 93 2.65 -13.16 -5.23
CA GLU A 93 2.17 -13.92 -4.07
C GLU A 93 1.08 -13.20 -3.26
N VAL A 94 0.14 -12.54 -3.95
CA VAL A 94 -0.99 -11.88 -3.28
C VAL A 94 -1.89 -12.96 -2.66
N ARG A 95 -2.16 -12.85 -1.35
CA ARG A 95 -3.04 -13.73 -0.59
C ARG A 95 -3.99 -12.90 0.26
N LEU A 96 -5.22 -13.34 0.35
CA LEU A 96 -6.33 -12.73 1.09
C LEU A 96 -6.90 -13.78 2.07
N PRO A 97 -6.20 -14.05 3.19
CA PRO A 97 -6.57 -15.14 4.09
C PRO A 97 -7.87 -14.89 4.87
N ALA A 98 -8.24 -13.64 5.09
CA ALA A 98 -9.49 -13.29 5.77
C ALA A 98 -10.23 -12.17 5.02
N PRO A 99 -11.58 -12.16 5.09
CA PRO A 99 -12.40 -11.11 4.49
C PRO A 99 -12.26 -9.78 5.24
N VAL A 100 -12.44 -8.67 4.50
CA VAL A 100 -12.55 -7.33 5.08
C VAL A 100 -13.99 -6.84 4.93
N PHE A 101 -14.50 -6.19 5.97
CA PHE A 101 -15.84 -5.64 6.02
C PHE A 101 -15.82 -4.14 6.33
N GLU A 102 -16.95 -3.48 6.08
CA GLU A 102 -17.19 -2.13 6.57
C GLU A 102 -17.03 -2.08 8.10
N GLY A 103 -16.33 -1.06 8.58
CA GLY A 103 -16.01 -0.88 10.00
C GLY A 103 -14.65 -1.44 10.41
N ASP A 104 -14.05 -2.32 9.62
CA ASP A 104 -12.69 -2.78 9.89
C ASP A 104 -11.69 -1.64 9.73
N THR A 105 -10.71 -1.60 10.61
CA THR A 105 -9.59 -0.67 10.53
C THR A 105 -8.34 -1.44 10.13
N ILE A 106 -7.81 -1.14 8.95
CA ILE A 106 -6.66 -1.85 8.38
C ILE A 106 -5.38 -1.11 8.73
N TYR A 107 -4.43 -1.85 9.26
CA TYR A 107 -3.04 -1.48 9.53
C TYR A 107 -2.12 -2.31 8.64
N SER A 108 -0.87 -1.88 8.51
CA SER A 108 0.08 -2.66 7.71
C SER A 108 1.53 -2.43 8.11
N GLN A 109 2.38 -3.37 7.69
CA GLN A 109 3.83 -3.30 7.79
C GLN A 109 4.48 -3.93 6.57
N SER A 110 5.73 -3.54 6.28
CA SER A 110 6.53 -4.09 5.20
C SER A 110 7.88 -4.54 5.70
N GLU A 111 8.31 -5.73 5.30
CA GLU A 111 9.63 -6.30 5.54
C GLU A 111 10.44 -6.28 4.25
N VAL A 112 11.68 -5.82 4.30
CA VAL A 112 12.60 -5.82 3.15
C VAL A 112 13.17 -7.22 2.95
N LEU A 113 12.84 -7.84 1.83
CA LEU A 113 13.29 -9.20 1.49
C LEU A 113 14.56 -9.19 0.66
N GLU A 114 14.66 -8.25 -0.29
CA GLU A 114 15.78 -8.16 -1.23
C GLU A 114 16.12 -6.71 -1.55
N LYS A 115 17.39 -6.47 -1.79
CA LYS A 115 17.93 -5.19 -2.23
C LYS A 115 19.05 -5.44 -3.24
N ARG A 116 18.99 -4.80 -4.39
CA ARG A 116 20.06 -4.92 -5.40
C ARG A 116 20.14 -3.68 -6.30
N GLU A 117 21.30 -3.45 -6.85
CA GLU A 117 21.49 -2.43 -7.88
C GLU A 117 20.70 -2.72 -9.15
N SER A 118 20.22 -1.68 -9.81
CA SER A 118 19.63 -1.82 -11.14
C SER A 118 20.74 -2.02 -12.18
N ARG A 119 20.59 -3.03 -13.03
CA ARG A 119 21.55 -3.31 -14.12
C ARG A 119 21.40 -2.36 -15.30
N SER A 120 20.24 -1.77 -15.48
CA SER A 120 19.89 -0.92 -16.63
C SER A 120 19.88 0.57 -16.33
N ARG A 121 19.87 0.96 -15.06
CA ARG A 121 19.75 2.36 -14.64
C ARG A 121 20.62 2.64 -13.43
N ALA A 122 21.60 3.53 -13.60
CA ALA A 122 22.56 3.86 -12.53
C ALA A 122 21.96 4.70 -11.38
N ASN A 123 20.85 5.40 -11.64
CA ASN A 123 20.20 6.32 -10.71
C ASN A 123 19.16 5.71 -9.79
N VAL A 124 18.90 4.39 -9.89
CA VAL A 124 17.95 3.64 -9.09
C VAL A 124 18.49 2.31 -8.62
N GLY A 125 17.95 1.79 -7.52
CA GLY A 125 18.10 0.41 -7.10
C GLY A 125 16.74 -0.30 -7.05
N ILE A 126 16.76 -1.61 -6.88
CA ILE A 126 15.56 -2.46 -6.82
C ILE A 126 15.44 -2.99 -5.41
N VAL A 127 14.25 -2.84 -4.83
CA VAL A 127 13.89 -3.31 -3.49
C VAL A 127 12.66 -4.18 -3.61
N THR A 128 12.68 -5.36 -3.00
CA THR A 128 11.52 -6.24 -2.85
C THR A 128 11.12 -6.28 -1.38
N VAL A 129 9.86 -5.99 -1.11
CA VAL A 129 9.28 -6.05 0.23
C VAL A 129 8.14 -7.05 0.30
N LYS A 130 7.95 -7.68 1.47
CA LYS A 130 6.72 -8.37 1.83
C LYS A 130 5.88 -7.44 2.68
N THR A 131 4.70 -7.09 2.17
CA THR A 131 3.74 -6.27 2.93
C THR A 131 2.64 -7.15 3.50
N THR A 132 2.32 -6.93 4.77
CA THR A 132 1.25 -7.61 5.51
C THR A 132 0.26 -6.57 5.99
N GLY A 133 -1.01 -6.71 5.60
CA GLY A 133 -2.13 -5.94 6.12
C GLY A 133 -2.92 -6.78 7.12
N PHE A 134 -3.36 -6.15 8.21
CA PHE A 134 -4.12 -6.79 9.28
C PHE A 134 -5.18 -5.82 9.83
N ASN A 135 -6.25 -6.39 10.38
CA ASN A 135 -7.33 -5.60 10.97
C ASN A 135 -7.02 -5.17 12.42
N GLN A 136 -7.97 -4.50 13.08
CA GLN A 136 -7.86 -4.02 14.46
C GLN A 136 -7.66 -5.12 15.50
N ASP A 137 -8.03 -6.35 15.16
CA ASP A 137 -7.91 -7.54 16.03
C ASP A 137 -6.61 -8.31 15.78
N GLY A 138 -5.76 -7.80 14.84
CA GLY A 138 -4.50 -8.44 14.48
C GLY A 138 -4.65 -9.58 13.47
N GLU A 139 -5.84 -9.82 12.93
CA GLU A 139 -6.07 -10.82 11.91
C GLU A 139 -5.50 -10.38 10.57
N ILE A 140 -4.69 -11.23 9.94
CA ILE A 140 -4.08 -10.94 8.63
C ILE A 140 -5.15 -11.03 7.55
N VAL A 141 -5.40 -9.91 6.87
CA VAL A 141 -6.37 -9.81 5.78
C VAL A 141 -5.73 -9.85 4.40
N ILE A 142 -4.45 -9.50 4.31
CA ILE A 142 -3.71 -9.54 3.05
C ILE A 142 -2.22 -9.69 3.29
N THR A 143 -1.55 -10.43 2.39
CA THR A 143 -0.10 -10.40 2.23
C THR A 143 0.25 -10.34 0.76
N PHE A 144 1.35 -9.67 0.41
CA PHE A 144 1.91 -9.69 -0.94
C PHE A 144 3.40 -9.36 -0.93
N LYS A 145 4.11 -9.81 -1.94
CA LYS A 145 5.44 -9.29 -2.29
C LYS A 145 5.28 -8.15 -3.29
N ARG A 146 6.06 -7.10 -3.13
CA ARG A 146 6.08 -5.98 -4.07
C ARG A 146 7.51 -5.61 -4.41
N THR A 147 7.82 -5.53 -5.71
CA THR A 147 9.13 -5.12 -6.21
C THR A 147 9.05 -3.72 -6.78
N VAL A 148 9.90 -2.83 -6.30
CA VAL A 148 9.94 -1.42 -6.70
C VAL A 148 11.34 -0.99 -7.12
N MET A 149 11.42 -0.06 -8.07
CA MET A 149 12.61 0.72 -8.34
C MET A 149 12.58 1.99 -7.51
N VAL A 150 13.58 2.21 -6.66
CA VAL A 150 13.68 3.38 -5.79
C VAL A 150 14.86 4.23 -6.23
N TYR A 151 14.67 5.55 -6.27
CA TYR A 151 15.75 6.47 -6.57
C TYR A 151 16.86 6.38 -5.54
N LYS A 152 18.10 6.52 -6.01
CA LYS A 152 19.24 6.78 -5.18
C LYS A 152 19.22 8.22 -4.68
N ARG A 153 19.87 8.46 -3.56
CA ARG A 153 19.95 9.79 -2.94
C ARG A 153 20.55 10.82 -3.91
N GLY A 154 19.87 11.94 -4.05
CA GLY A 154 20.25 13.00 -5.00
C GLY A 154 19.91 12.73 -6.45
N GLN A 155 19.26 11.61 -6.78
CA GLN A 155 18.90 11.26 -8.16
C GLN A 155 17.38 11.37 -8.44
N ALA A 156 16.56 11.61 -7.40
CA ALA A 156 15.14 11.84 -7.57
C ALA A 156 14.85 13.25 -8.09
N PRO A 157 13.76 13.44 -8.87
CA PRO A 157 13.26 14.78 -9.21
C PRO A 157 13.02 15.61 -7.94
N VAL A 158 13.31 16.91 -8.03
CA VAL A 158 13.04 17.85 -6.94
C VAL A 158 11.55 18.18 -6.91
N ILE A 159 10.93 18.04 -5.73
CA ILE A 159 9.54 18.49 -5.55
C ILE A 159 9.53 20.02 -5.60
N PRO A 160 8.78 20.66 -6.54
CA PRO A 160 8.74 22.11 -6.64
C PRO A 160 8.23 22.75 -5.34
N GLN A 161 8.94 23.74 -4.86
CA GLN A 161 8.55 24.55 -3.69
C GLN A 161 8.43 26.01 -4.16
N PRO A 162 7.25 26.47 -4.62
CA PRO A 162 7.06 27.86 -5.01
C PRO A 162 7.33 28.80 -3.84
N THR A 163 8.07 29.87 -4.09
CA THR A 163 8.26 30.94 -3.09
C THR A 163 6.97 31.75 -2.98
N MET A 164 6.55 32.03 -1.75
CA MET A 164 5.46 32.98 -1.52
C MET A 164 5.85 34.35 -2.09
N LYS A 165 4.91 34.99 -2.82
CA LYS A 165 5.07 36.35 -3.32
C LYS A 165 4.71 37.35 -2.26
#